data_a4b3f347a755300911daffc8450156d2
#
_entry.id   a4b3f347a755300911daffc8450156d2
#
_cell.length_a   1.000
_cell.length_b   1.000
_cell.length_c   1.000
_cell.angle_alpha   90.00
_cell.angle_beta   90.00
_cell.angle_gamma   90.00
#
_symmetry.space_group_name_H-M   'P 1'
#
loop_
_entity.id
_entity.type
_entity.pdbx_description
1 polymer ?
#
loop_
_entity_poly.entity_id
_entity_poly.type
_entity_poly.pdbx_seq_one_letter_code
_entity_poly.pdbx_strand_id
1 'polypeptide(L)'
;MPDTKLLAVSDLHVGHRVNRLIVERLQPQSEHDWLLVAGDIGELAADVEWALRVLSERFAKVVWAPGNHELWSHDADPVRLRGEPRYQHLVRLAQGLGVITPEDPYPVWQGPGGPAVIAPLFLLYDYSFLPPGAATPAAGLALAREAGVIGTDEQLLHPDPYPSREAWCWARVEATERRLVELEPGTRTILMSHFPLIREPTRRLRHPEFSLWCGTTRTADWHVTFNAAAVVYGHLHIPRTTWHDGVRFEEVSLGYPAEWARREQAPVIPREILPANGSAPG
;
A
#
# COMPACT_ATOMS: atom_id res chain seq x y z
N MET A 1 9.62 -14.24 -22.21
CA MET A 1 9.10 -13.01 -22.79
C MET A 1 10.01 -11.89 -22.29
N PRO A 2 10.91 -11.36 -23.13
CA PRO A 2 11.98 -10.46 -22.63
C PRO A 2 11.51 -9.10 -22.14
N ASP A 3 10.33 -8.64 -22.55
CA ASP A 3 9.85 -7.27 -22.29
C ASP A 3 8.71 -7.18 -21.27
N THR A 4 8.42 -8.26 -20.53
CA THR A 4 7.35 -8.28 -19.52
C THR A 4 7.82 -7.63 -18.22
N LYS A 5 7.00 -6.76 -17.64
CA LYS A 5 7.33 -6.00 -16.44
C LYS A 5 6.35 -6.26 -15.30
N LEU A 6 6.88 -6.27 -14.08
CA LEU A 6 6.11 -6.10 -12.86
C LEU A 6 6.14 -4.62 -12.48
N LEU A 7 5.00 -4.00 -12.53
CA LEU A 7 4.81 -2.57 -12.33
C LEU A 7 4.06 -2.30 -11.04
N ALA A 8 4.19 -1.11 -10.46
CA ALA A 8 3.46 -0.75 -9.25
C ALA A 8 3.02 0.71 -9.24
N VAL A 9 1.92 0.96 -8.55
CA VAL A 9 1.35 2.29 -8.29
C VAL A 9 0.58 2.27 -6.97
N SER A 10 0.39 3.42 -6.37
CA SER A 10 -0.36 3.63 -5.13
C SER A 10 -0.92 5.05 -5.07
N ASP A 11 -1.82 5.30 -4.13
CA ASP A 11 -2.35 6.65 -3.82
C ASP A 11 -2.94 7.35 -5.06
N LEU A 12 -3.77 6.59 -5.78
CA LEU A 12 -4.39 7.06 -7.01
C LEU A 12 -5.42 8.17 -6.76
N HIS A 13 -6.12 8.12 -5.62
CA HIS A 13 -7.11 9.13 -5.22
C HIS A 13 -8.01 9.58 -6.37
N VAL A 14 -8.66 8.62 -7.04
CA VAL A 14 -9.45 8.84 -8.27
C VAL A 14 -10.71 9.69 -8.07
N GLY A 15 -11.07 10.00 -6.85
CA GLY A 15 -12.04 11.05 -6.51
C GLY A 15 -11.63 12.42 -7.05
N HIS A 16 -10.31 12.65 -7.22
CA HIS A 16 -9.79 13.82 -7.90
C HIS A 16 -9.81 13.62 -9.42
N ARG A 17 -10.58 14.44 -10.13
CA ARG A 17 -10.77 14.33 -11.59
C ARG A 17 -9.45 14.23 -12.38
N VAL A 18 -8.42 14.96 -11.98
CA VAL A 18 -7.11 14.94 -12.67
C VAL A 18 -6.43 13.59 -12.50
N ASN A 19 -6.45 13.02 -11.30
CA ASN A 19 -5.90 11.69 -11.03
C ASN A 19 -6.69 10.61 -11.79
N ARG A 20 -8.02 10.73 -11.84
CA ARG A 20 -8.87 9.85 -12.64
C ARG A 20 -8.45 9.81 -14.11
N LEU A 21 -8.19 10.98 -14.72
CA LEU A 21 -7.69 11.08 -16.11
C LEU A 21 -6.30 10.43 -16.28
N ILE A 22 -5.45 10.44 -15.25
CA ILE A 22 -4.16 9.76 -15.28
C ILE A 22 -4.39 8.24 -15.33
N VAL A 23 -5.26 7.71 -14.46
CA VAL A 23 -5.61 6.28 -14.46
C VAL A 23 -6.25 5.85 -15.79
N GLU A 24 -7.11 6.67 -16.38
CA GLU A 24 -7.67 6.43 -17.72
C GLU A 24 -6.63 6.32 -18.83
N ARG A 25 -5.46 6.89 -18.65
CA ARG A 25 -4.35 6.85 -19.62
C ARG A 25 -3.27 5.83 -19.28
N LEU A 26 -3.36 5.21 -18.10
CA LEU A 26 -2.39 4.20 -17.68
C LEU A 26 -2.50 2.98 -18.59
N GLN A 27 -1.40 2.63 -19.25
CA GLN A 27 -1.35 1.51 -20.18
C GLN A 27 -0.13 0.62 -19.86
N PRO A 28 -0.23 -0.70 -20.01
CA PRO A 28 0.94 -1.56 -20.01
C PRO A 28 1.81 -1.28 -21.25
N GLN A 29 3.08 -1.63 -21.19
CA GLN A 29 3.99 -1.62 -22.34
C GLN A 29 3.96 -2.97 -23.09
N SER A 30 3.60 -4.02 -22.39
CA SER A 30 3.41 -5.37 -22.91
C SER A 30 2.07 -5.94 -22.43
N GLU A 31 1.40 -6.72 -23.27
CA GLU A 31 0.15 -7.45 -22.91
C GLU A 31 0.33 -8.43 -21.74
N HIS A 32 1.58 -8.70 -21.34
CA HIS A 32 1.94 -9.60 -20.25
C HIS A 32 2.33 -8.87 -18.95
N ASP A 33 2.31 -7.55 -18.94
CA ASP A 33 2.67 -6.75 -17.76
C ASP A 33 1.67 -6.98 -16.62
N TRP A 34 2.21 -7.10 -15.38
CA TRP A 34 1.41 -7.12 -14.17
C TRP A 34 1.48 -5.77 -13.47
N LEU A 35 0.38 -5.42 -12.77
CA LEU A 35 0.30 -4.20 -11.98
C LEU A 35 0.01 -4.51 -10.51
N LEU A 36 0.86 -3.99 -9.64
CA LEU A 36 0.65 -3.94 -8.20
C LEU A 36 0.00 -2.61 -7.84
N VAL A 37 -1.10 -2.63 -7.10
CA VAL A 37 -1.83 -1.45 -6.63
C VAL A 37 -1.78 -1.43 -5.10
N ALA A 38 -0.91 -0.61 -4.54
CA ALA A 38 -0.61 -0.59 -3.11
C ALA A 38 -1.50 0.41 -2.34
N GLY A 39 -2.81 0.35 -2.58
CA GLY A 39 -3.84 1.06 -1.81
C GLY A 39 -4.06 2.52 -2.19
N ASP A 40 -5.03 3.12 -1.50
CA ASP A 40 -5.52 4.48 -1.67
C ASP A 40 -5.93 4.80 -3.12
N ILE A 41 -6.72 3.88 -3.68
CA ILE A 41 -7.37 4.08 -4.98
C ILE A 41 -8.39 5.21 -4.88
N GLY A 42 -9.21 5.20 -3.84
CA GLY A 42 -10.24 6.19 -3.60
C GLY A 42 -11.05 5.91 -2.34
N GLU A 43 -11.94 6.82 -1.99
CA GLU A 43 -12.70 6.80 -0.74
C GLU A 43 -14.06 6.09 -0.88
N LEU A 44 -14.61 6.07 -2.09
CA LEU A 44 -15.90 5.47 -2.37
C LEU A 44 -15.72 4.08 -3.00
N ALA A 45 -16.55 3.12 -2.61
CA ALA A 45 -16.51 1.77 -3.20
C ALA A 45 -16.67 1.79 -4.73
N ALA A 46 -17.49 2.71 -5.26
CA ALA A 46 -17.67 2.87 -6.70
C ALA A 46 -16.41 3.38 -7.41
N ASP A 47 -15.60 4.21 -6.77
CA ASP A 47 -14.32 4.69 -7.31
C ASP A 47 -13.27 3.57 -7.34
N VAL A 48 -13.23 2.77 -6.27
CA VAL A 48 -12.37 1.57 -6.20
C VAL A 48 -12.76 0.58 -7.29
N GLU A 49 -14.06 0.28 -7.44
CA GLU A 49 -14.57 -0.61 -8.48
C GLU A 49 -14.18 -0.12 -9.87
N TRP A 50 -14.43 1.16 -10.16
CA TRP A 50 -14.13 1.75 -11.45
C TRP A 50 -12.64 1.64 -11.79
N ALA A 51 -11.75 1.99 -10.87
CA ALA A 51 -10.31 1.96 -11.12
C ALA A 51 -9.80 0.53 -11.31
N LEU A 52 -10.20 -0.40 -10.44
CA LEU A 52 -9.80 -1.81 -10.56
C LEU A 52 -10.32 -2.44 -11.85
N ARG A 53 -11.54 -2.10 -12.30
CA ARG A 53 -12.08 -2.55 -13.59
C ARG A 53 -11.24 -2.05 -14.76
N VAL A 54 -10.94 -0.74 -14.81
CA VAL A 54 -10.11 -0.13 -15.85
C VAL A 54 -8.73 -0.77 -15.91
N LEU A 55 -8.13 -1.05 -14.77
CA LEU A 55 -6.79 -1.63 -14.69
C LEU A 55 -6.79 -3.13 -15.03
N SER A 56 -7.78 -3.90 -14.57
CA SER A 56 -7.87 -5.35 -14.85
C SER A 56 -8.17 -5.66 -16.31
N GLU A 57 -8.84 -4.74 -17.04
CA GLU A 57 -9.07 -4.88 -18.48
C GLU A 57 -7.81 -4.66 -19.33
N ARG A 58 -6.74 -4.09 -18.76
CA ARG A 58 -5.54 -3.68 -19.49
C ARG A 58 -4.30 -4.50 -19.18
N PHE A 59 -4.10 -4.80 -17.89
CA PHE A 59 -2.93 -5.54 -17.43
C PHE A 59 -3.22 -7.04 -17.38
N ALA A 60 -2.24 -7.87 -17.72
CA ALA A 60 -2.37 -9.32 -17.66
C ALA A 60 -2.78 -9.83 -16.28
N LYS A 61 -2.38 -9.13 -15.24
CA LYS A 61 -2.76 -9.40 -13.85
C LYS A 61 -2.67 -8.12 -13.01
N VAL A 62 -3.67 -7.91 -12.18
CA VAL A 62 -3.67 -6.85 -11.17
C VAL A 62 -3.67 -7.50 -9.79
N VAL A 63 -2.80 -7.02 -8.92
CA VAL A 63 -2.71 -7.42 -7.50
C VAL A 63 -2.95 -6.17 -6.67
N TRP A 64 -3.91 -6.21 -5.76
CA TRP A 64 -4.29 -5.07 -4.94
C TRP A 64 -4.13 -5.38 -3.44
N ALA A 65 -3.69 -4.40 -2.67
CA ALA A 65 -3.80 -4.36 -1.21
C ALA A 65 -4.48 -3.03 -0.82
N PRO A 66 -5.37 -3.01 0.19
CA PRO A 66 -6.07 -1.79 0.56
C PRO A 66 -5.17 -0.79 1.29
N GLY A 67 -5.46 0.50 1.10
CA GLY A 67 -4.99 1.57 1.97
C GLY A 67 -6.04 1.96 3.01
N ASN A 68 -5.82 3.07 3.71
CA ASN A 68 -6.78 3.57 4.69
C ASN A 68 -7.98 4.24 4.05
N HIS A 69 -7.82 4.90 2.91
CA HIS A 69 -8.91 5.62 2.24
C HIS A 69 -10.03 4.69 1.76
N GLU A 70 -9.71 3.50 1.26
CA GLU A 70 -10.72 2.51 0.91
C GLU A 70 -11.57 2.07 2.12
N LEU A 71 -10.99 2.11 3.32
CA LEU A 71 -11.63 1.65 4.56
C LEU A 71 -12.44 2.75 5.25
N TRP A 72 -12.37 3.99 4.79
CA TRP A 72 -13.16 5.09 5.33
C TRP A 72 -14.66 4.87 5.13
N SER A 73 -15.42 5.19 6.16
CA SER A 73 -16.89 5.21 6.13
C SER A 73 -17.35 6.63 5.81
N HIS A 74 -17.39 6.95 4.53
CA HIS A 74 -17.76 8.29 4.05
C HIS A 74 -19.27 8.40 3.85
N ASP A 75 -19.88 9.51 4.30
CA ASP A 75 -21.34 9.74 4.17
C ASP A 75 -21.84 9.78 2.72
N ALA A 76 -20.98 10.13 1.77
CA ALA A 76 -21.30 10.10 0.35
C ALA A 76 -21.30 8.70 -0.26
N ASP A 77 -20.70 7.67 0.42
CA ASP A 77 -20.67 6.31 -0.09
C ASP A 77 -22.04 5.62 0.14
N PRO A 78 -22.72 5.12 -0.90
CA PRO A 78 -23.90 4.28 -0.73
C PRO A 78 -23.65 3.00 0.06
N VAL A 79 -22.41 2.49 0.05
CA VAL A 79 -21.98 1.31 0.81
C VAL A 79 -21.74 1.70 2.25
N ARG A 80 -22.74 1.44 3.12
CA ARG A 80 -22.76 1.82 4.55
C ARG A 80 -22.04 0.81 5.47
N LEU A 81 -21.06 0.10 4.95
CA LEU A 81 -20.26 -0.85 5.72
C LEU A 81 -19.06 -0.15 6.36
N ARG A 82 -18.61 -0.67 7.52
CA ARG A 82 -17.46 -0.17 8.29
C ARG A 82 -16.52 -1.31 8.64
N GLY A 83 -15.25 -0.99 8.88
CA GLY A 83 -14.25 -1.92 9.38
C GLY A 83 -14.08 -3.18 8.53
N GLU A 84 -13.95 -4.33 9.16
CA GLU A 84 -13.78 -5.62 8.48
C GLU A 84 -14.91 -5.94 7.48
N PRO A 85 -16.21 -5.71 7.76
CA PRO A 85 -17.27 -5.87 6.76
C PRO A 85 -17.06 -5.03 5.49
N ARG A 86 -16.54 -3.79 5.60
CA ARG A 86 -16.20 -2.95 4.44
C ARG A 86 -15.04 -3.55 3.66
N TYR A 87 -13.98 -3.92 4.34
CA TYR A 87 -12.84 -4.60 3.73
C TYR A 87 -13.28 -5.84 2.94
N GLN A 88 -14.06 -6.72 3.56
CA GLN A 88 -14.56 -7.95 2.92
C GLN A 88 -15.49 -7.67 1.73
N HIS A 89 -16.22 -6.56 1.73
CA HIS A 89 -16.99 -6.11 0.58
C HIS A 89 -16.06 -5.75 -0.60
N LEU A 90 -15.01 -4.99 -0.35
CA LEU A 90 -14.02 -4.58 -1.35
C LEU A 90 -13.22 -5.76 -1.89
N VAL A 91 -12.89 -6.73 -1.03
CA VAL A 91 -12.26 -8.00 -1.46
C VAL A 91 -13.14 -8.73 -2.47
N ARG A 92 -14.44 -8.95 -2.16
CA ARG A 92 -15.36 -9.61 -3.09
C ARG A 92 -15.53 -8.84 -4.40
N LEU A 93 -15.56 -7.51 -4.34
CA LEU A 93 -15.62 -6.64 -5.50
C LEU A 93 -14.38 -6.83 -6.39
N ALA A 94 -13.17 -6.78 -5.81
CA ALA A 94 -11.91 -6.96 -6.52
C ALA A 94 -11.81 -8.36 -7.15
N GLN A 95 -12.15 -9.41 -6.39
CA GLN A 95 -12.19 -10.80 -6.88
C GLN A 95 -13.18 -10.98 -8.03
N GLY A 96 -14.35 -10.32 -7.98
CA GLY A 96 -15.32 -10.31 -9.08
C GLY A 96 -14.80 -9.69 -10.38
N LEU A 97 -13.74 -8.89 -10.32
CA LEU A 97 -13.03 -8.29 -11.45
C LEU A 97 -11.76 -9.09 -11.86
N GLY A 98 -11.48 -10.23 -11.21
CA GLY A 98 -10.27 -11.02 -11.45
C GLY A 98 -9.01 -10.41 -10.84
N VAL A 99 -9.14 -9.44 -9.94
CA VAL A 99 -8.03 -8.81 -9.21
C VAL A 99 -7.67 -9.67 -8.01
N ILE A 100 -6.37 -9.92 -7.82
CA ILE A 100 -5.85 -10.69 -6.68
C ILE A 100 -5.77 -9.78 -5.46
N THR A 101 -6.25 -10.29 -4.34
CA THR A 101 -6.38 -9.58 -3.06
C THR A 101 -5.49 -10.21 -1.98
N PRO A 102 -5.35 -9.60 -0.78
CA PRO A 102 -4.66 -10.21 0.34
C PRO A 102 -5.27 -11.55 0.80
N GLU A 103 -6.52 -11.85 0.45
CA GLU A 103 -7.20 -13.08 0.85
C GLU A 103 -7.02 -14.25 -0.14
N ASP A 104 -6.49 -13.96 -1.34
CA ASP A 104 -6.23 -14.96 -2.36
C ASP A 104 -4.87 -15.66 -2.17
N PRO A 105 -4.63 -16.84 -2.77
CA PRO A 105 -3.29 -17.42 -2.84
C PRO A 105 -2.30 -16.43 -3.47
N TYR A 106 -1.11 -16.30 -2.89
CA TYR A 106 -0.09 -15.41 -3.41
C TYR A 106 0.39 -15.86 -4.79
N PRO A 107 0.29 -15.02 -5.83
CA PRO A 107 0.70 -15.39 -7.17
C PRO A 107 2.23 -15.37 -7.30
N VAL A 108 2.74 -16.21 -8.19
CA VAL A 108 4.18 -16.26 -8.50
C VAL A 108 4.45 -15.53 -9.79
N TRP A 109 5.26 -14.49 -9.72
CA TRP A 109 5.84 -13.82 -10.88
C TRP A 109 6.93 -14.69 -11.49
N GLN A 110 6.80 -15.02 -12.79
CA GLN A 110 7.75 -15.83 -13.54
C GLN A 110 8.49 -15.04 -14.63
N GLY A 111 8.22 -13.74 -14.74
CA GLY A 111 8.85 -12.87 -15.74
C GLY A 111 10.29 -12.45 -15.38
N PRO A 112 10.85 -11.52 -16.16
CA PRO A 112 12.22 -11.02 -15.95
C PRO A 112 12.45 -10.57 -14.52
N GLY A 113 13.62 -10.90 -13.96
CA GLY A 113 13.96 -10.61 -12.56
C GLY A 113 13.31 -11.53 -11.52
N GLY A 114 12.52 -12.55 -11.95
CA GLY A 114 11.92 -13.56 -11.10
C GLY A 114 12.73 -14.88 -11.07
N PRO A 115 12.16 -15.96 -10.47
CA PRO A 115 10.83 -16.00 -9.87
C PRO A 115 10.74 -15.24 -8.55
N ALA A 116 9.52 -14.77 -8.21
CA ALA A 116 9.22 -14.18 -6.91
C ALA A 116 7.73 -14.34 -6.56
N VAL A 117 7.43 -14.66 -5.32
CA VAL A 117 6.06 -14.64 -4.79
C VAL A 117 5.63 -13.20 -4.55
N ILE A 118 4.51 -12.80 -5.11
CA ILE A 118 3.92 -11.48 -4.87
C ILE A 118 2.97 -11.61 -3.70
N ALA A 119 3.30 -10.98 -2.58
CA ALA A 119 2.50 -11.02 -1.37
C ALA A 119 1.80 -9.66 -1.13
N PRO A 120 0.53 -9.50 -1.55
CA PRO A 120 -0.28 -8.37 -1.12
C PRO A 120 -0.63 -8.52 0.36
N LEU A 121 -0.31 -7.50 1.16
CA LEU A 121 -0.45 -7.51 2.60
C LEU A 121 -1.51 -6.49 3.01
N PHE A 122 -2.58 -6.95 3.64
CA PHE A 122 -3.47 -6.04 4.33
C PHE A 122 -2.94 -5.82 5.75
N LEU A 123 -2.31 -4.68 5.92
CA LEU A 123 -1.79 -4.17 7.18
C LEU A 123 -2.44 -2.82 7.50
N LEU A 124 -2.38 -2.43 8.76
CA LEU A 124 -2.81 -1.14 9.26
C LEU A 124 -1.70 -0.52 10.10
N TYR A 125 -2.04 0.38 11.00
CA TYR A 125 -1.14 1.01 11.96
C TYR A 125 -1.65 0.78 13.39
N ASP A 126 -0.73 0.86 14.36
CA ASP A 126 -1.03 0.72 15.78
C ASP A 126 -0.40 1.85 16.63
N TYR A 127 -0.12 3.00 15.99
CA TYR A 127 0.52 4.17 16.59
C TYR A 127 1.92 3.91 17.16
N SER A 128 2.56 2.80 16.85
CA SER A 128 3.89 2.45 17.38
C SER A 128 5.03 3.17 16.68
N PHE A 129 4.80 3.81 15.53
CA PHE A 129 5.79 4.69 14.88
C PHE A 129 5.80 6.07 15.57
N LEU A 130 6.33 6.09 16.78
CA LEU A 130 6.31 7.28 17.64
C LEU A 130 7.11 8.44 17.03
N PRO A 131 6.56 9.68 17.02
CA PRO A 131 7.31 10.87 16.62
C PRO A 131 8.42 11.19 17.62
N PRO A 132 9.40 12.02 17.25
CA PRO A 132 10.42 12.50 18.19
C PRO A 132 9.79 13.15 19.42
N GLY A 133 10.30 12.82 20.59
CA GLY A 133 9.80 13.33 21.87
C GLY A 133 8.65 12.54 22.49
N ALA A 134 8.03 11.59 21.78
CA ALA A 134 7.03 10.71 22.35
C ALA A 134 7.65 9.39 22.83
N ALA A 135 7.27 8.95 24.03
CA ALA A 135 7.63 7.64 24.59
C ALA A 135 6.47 6.63 24.55
N THR A 136 5.26 7.09 24.27
CA THR A 136 4.05 6.25 24.18
C THR A 136 3.14 6.76 23.07
N PRO A 137 2.23 5.91 22.52
CA PRO A 137 1.21 6.34 21.55
C PRO A 137 0.38 7.52 22.08
N ALA A 138 -0.05 7.50 23.33
CA ALA A 138 -0.84 8.58 23.94
C ALA A 138 -0.08 9.92 23.96
N ALA A 139 1.22 9.90 24.30
CA ALA A 139 2.07 11.08 24.24
C ALA A 139 2.25 11.57 22.79
N GLY A 140 2.43 10.66 21.83
CA GLY A 140 2.52 10.99 20.43
C GLY A 140 1.25 11.64 19.89
N LEU A 141 0.08 11.11 20.21
CA LEU A 141 -1.21 11.70 19.84
C LEU A 141 -1.44 13.06 20.49
N ALA A 142 -0.94 13.30 21.70
CA ALA A 142 -0.96 14.62 22.32
C ALA A 142 -0.09 15.62 21.54
N LEU A 143 1.14 15.26 21.20
CA LEU A 143 2.03 16.09 20.36
C LEU A 143 1.40 16.39 18.99
N ALA A 144 0.77 15.40 18.36
CA ALA A 144 0.11 15.59 17.09
C ALA A 144 -1.03 16.64 17.19
N ARG A 145 -1.86 16.57 18.24
CA ARG A 145 -2.92 17.56 18.48
C ARG A 145 -2.33 18.97 18.72
N GLU A 146 -1.26 19.08 19.49
CA GLU A 146 -0.57 20.36 19.74
C GLU A 146 0.01 20.95 18.45
N ALA A 147 0.54 20.10 17.56
CA ALA A 147 1.04 20.51 16.26
C ALA A 147 -0.07 20.77 15.21
N GLY A 148 -1.35 20.55 15.54
CA GLY A 148 -2.47 20.65 14.61
C GLY A 148 -2.49 19.54 13.54
N VAL A 149 -1.78 18.44 13.78
CA VAL A 149 -1.77 17.27 12.90
C VAL A 149 -2.86 16.30 13.36
N ILE A 150 -3.85 16.09 12.51
CA ILE A 150 -4.97 15.18 12.79
C ILE A 150 -5.07 14.19 11.64
N GLY A 151 -4.95 12.90 11.92
CA GLY A 151 -5.27 11.85 10.96
C GLY A 151 -6.78 11.79 10.73
N THR A 152 -7.23 11.94 9.51
CA THR A 152 -8.65 11.82 9.14
C THR A 152 -9.21 10.45 9.51
N ASP A 153 -8.36 9.44 9.57
CA ASP A 153 -8.67 8.08 10.04
C ASP A 153 -9.30 8.06 11.43
N GLU A 154 -8.97 9.02 12.31
CA GLU A 154 -9.58 9.10 13.65
C GLU A 154 -11.10 9.27 13.60
N GLN A 155 -11.61 9.81 12.48
CA GLN A 155 -13.03 10.08 12.27
C GLN A 155 -13.67 9.06 11.33
N LEU A 156 -12.96 8.60 10.29
CA LEU A 156 -13.56 7.86 9.18
C LEU A 156 -13.19 6.38 9.15
N LEU A 157 -12.04 5.98 9.75
CA LEU A 157 -11.62 4.59 9.80
C LEU A 157 -12.09 3.92 11.09
N HIS A 158 -13.13 3.12 10.98
CA HIS A 158 -13.72 2.38 12.09
C HIS A 158 -13.19 0.94 12.14
N PRO A 159 -12.84 0.41 13.32
CA PRO A 159 -12.23 -0.92 13.44
C PRO A 159 -13.23 -2.08 13.56
N ASP A 160 -14.53 -1.86 13.36
CA ASP A 160 -15.56 -2.88 13.60
C ASP A 160 -15.22 -4.24 12.93
N PRO A 161 -15.33 -5.40 13.60
CA PRO A 161 -15.83 -5.61 14.97
C PRO A 161 -14.74 -5.55 16.05
N TYR A 162 -13.53 -5.16 15.73
CA TYR A 162 -12.43 -5.08 16.70
C TYR A 162 -12.64 -3.94 17.70
N PRO A 163 -12.12 -4.05 18.94
CA PRO A 163 -12.31 -3.02 19.96
C PRO A 163 -11.52 -1.74 19.69
N SER A 164 -10.48 -1.78 18.85
CA SER A 164 -9.68 -0.62 18.45
C SER A 164 -8.95 -0.85 17.12
N ARG A 165 -8.39 0.20 16.53
CA ARG A 165 -7.58 0.12 15.30
C ARG A 165 -6.32 -0.71 15.53
N GLU A 166 -5.69 -0.58 16.70
CA GLU A 166 -4.53 -1.38 17.09
C GLU A 166 -4.88 -2.87 17.11
N ALA A 167 -6.02 -3.23 17.70
CA ALA A 167 -6.46 -4.62 17.76
C ALA A 167 -6.72 -5.19 16.36
N TRP A 168 -7.30 -4.40 15.46
CA TRP A 168 -7.47 -4.79 14.07
C TRP A 168 -6.13 -4.92 13.35
N CYS A 169 -5.24 -3.94 13.51
CA CYS A 169 -3.87 -4.00 12.98
C CYS A 169 -3.17 -5.29 13.42
N TRP A 170 -3.19 -5.61 14.72
CA TRP A 170 -2.52 -6.80 15.25
C TRP A 170 -3.11 -8.10 14.71
N ALA A 171 -4.44 -8.18 14.59
CA ALA A 171 -5.09 -9.33 13.98
C ALA A 171 -4.68 -9.53 12.51
N ARG A 172 -4.54 -8.42 11.75
CA ARG A 172 -4.07 -8.47 10.36
C ARG A 172 -2.58 -8.84 10.26
N VAL A 173 -1.74 -8.32 11.15
CA VAL A 173 -0.32 -8.72 11.24
C VAL A 173 -0.21 -10.22 11.47
N GLU A 174 -0.90 -10.76 12.48
CA GLU A 174 -0.86 -12.20 12.81
C GLU A 174 -1.40 -13.08 11.67
N ALA A 175 -2.48 -12.66 11.02
CA ALA A 175 -3.04 -13.40 9.88
C ALA A 175 -2.08 -13.41 8.68
N THR A 176 -1.45 -12.28 8.40
CA THR A 176 -0.49 -12.12 7.31
C THR A 176 0.80 -12.91 7.57
N GLU A 177 1.34 -12.84 8.80
CA GLU A 177 2.54 -13.56 9.20
C GLU A 177 2.37 -15.07 9.06
N ARG A 178 1.24 -15.62 9.53
CA ARG A 178 0.94 -17.06 9.35
C ARG A 178 1.04 -17.48 7.89
N ARG A 179 0.51 -16.68 6.96
CA ARG A 179 0.55 -16.98 5.52
C ARG A 179 1.97 -16.87 4.93
N LEU A 180 2.75 -15.91 5.40
CA LEU A 180 4.14 -15.74 4.95
C LEU A 180 5.04 -16.87 5.46
N VAL A 181 4.81 -17.35 6.68
CA VAL A 181 5.54 -18.50 7.27
C VAL A 181 5.25 -19.81 6.55
N GLU A 182 4.08 -19.94 5.90
CA GLU A 182 3.73 -21.13 5.09
C GLU A 182 4.49 -21.20 3.75
N LEU A 183 5.18 -20.12 3.34
CA LEU A 183 6.03 -20.16 2.15
C LEU A 183 7.23 -21.06 2.37
N GLU A 184 7.67 -21.73 1.29
CA GLU A 184 8.89 -22.56 1.34
C GLU A 184 10.10 -21.72 1.78
N PRO A 185 10.96 -22.23 2.67
CA PRO A 185 12.13 -21.51 3.15
C PRO A 185 13.00 -21.00 1.99
N GLY A 186 13.41 -19.73 2.08
CA GLY A 186 14.22 -19.08 1.04
C GLY A 186 13.45 -18.60 -0.18
N THR A 187 12.12 -18.75 -0.21
CA THR A 187 11.28 -18.19 -1.26
C THR A 187 11.53 -16.69 -1.37
N ARG A 188 11.87 -16.23 -2.56
CA ARG A 188 12.03 -14.81 -2.86
C ARG A 188 10.66 -14.14 -2.95
N THR A 189 10.47 -13.01 -2.27
CA THR A 189 9.17 -12.32 -2.22
C THR A 189 9.23 -10.90 -2.75
N ILE A 190 8.10 -10.38 -3.18
CA ILE A 190 7.80 -8.95 -3.27
C ILE A 190 6.70 -8.70 -2.25
N LEU A 191 7.03 -8.00 -1.17
CA LEU A 191 6.07 -7.64 -0.14
C LEU A 191 5.41 -6.31 -0.53
N MET A 192 4.09 -6.32 -0.74
CA MET A 192 3.34 -5.13 -1.11
C MET A 192 2.33 -4.80 -0.02
N SER A 193 2.45 -3.62 0.56
CA SER A 193 1.52 -3.07 1.54
C SER A 193 1.23 -1.60 1.21
N HIS A 194 0.14 -1.05 1.70
CA HIS A 194 -0.07 0.39 1.60
C HIS A 194 0.87 1.15 2.54
N PHE A 195 0.96 0.71 3.79
CA PHE A 195 1.86 1.30 4.79
C PHE A 195 3.29 0.76 4.67
N PRO A 196 4.33 1.58 4.92
CA PRO A 196 5.70 1.08 4.99
C PRO A 196 5.85 0.05 6.11
N LEU A 197 6.62 -1.03 5.85
CA LEU A 197 6.87 -2.09 6.84
C LEU A 197 7.79 -1.66 7.97
N ILE A 198 8.56 -0.59 7.76
CA ILE A 198 9.54 -0.04 8.71
C ILE A 198 9.30 1.45 8.92
N ARG A 199 9.76 1.99 10.05
CA ARG A 199 9.56 3.41 10.40
C ARG A 199 10.46 4.38 9.62
N GLU A 200 11.62 3.96 9.14
CA GLU A 200 12.65 4.82 8.53
C GLU A 200 12.12 5.76 7.44
N PRO A 201 11.25 5.34 6.50
CA PRO A 201 10.67 6.24 5.49
C PRO A 201 9.91 7.43 6.09
N THR A 202 9.26 7.25 7.24
CA THR A 202 8.46 8.30 7.89
C THR A 202 9.29 9.46 8.44
N ARG A 203 10.61 9.29 8.60
CA ARG A 203 11.53 10.37 9.02
C ARG A 203 11.59 11.54 8.05
N ARG A 204 11.03 11.40 6.85
CA ARG A 204 10.98 12.44 5.82
C ARG A 204 9.67 13.21 5.80
N LEU A 205 8.73 12.83 6.62
CA LEU A 205 7.47 13.54 6.76
C LEU A 205 7.73 14.99 7.22
N ARG A 206 7.03 15.93 6.60
CA ARG A 206 7.07 17.34 6.99
C ARG A 206 6.56 17.53 8.42
N HIS A 207 5.59 16.73 8.80
CA HIS A 207 5.00 16.67 10.15
C HIS A 207 5.33 15.30 10.73
N PRO A 208 6.38 15.18 11.53
CA PRO A 208 6.84 13.89 12.06
C PRO A 208 5.77 13.18 12.92
N GLU A 209 4.82 13.91 13.47
CA GLU A 209 3.69 13.38 14.24
C GLU A 209 2.78 12.49 13.39
N PHE A 210 2.71 12.72 12.07
CA PHE A 210 1.93 11.90 11.15
C PHE A 210 2.42 10.45 11.09
N SER A 211 3.66 10.17 11.52
CA SER A 211 4.20 8.80 11.59
C SER A 211 3.33 7.84 12.40
N LEU A 212 2.55 8.35 13.37
CA LEU A 212 1.64 7.54 14.19
C LEU A 212 0.64 6.71 13.37
N TRP A 213 0.23 7.23 12.21
CA TRP A 213 -0.73 6.59 11.30
C TRP A 213 -0.06 5.85 10.14
N CYS A 214 1.26 5.57 10.20
CA CYS A 214 2.00 5.07 9.04
C CYS A 214 2.44 3.61 9.12
N GLY A 215 1.97 2.83 10.10
CA GLY A 215 2.32 1.41 10.21
C GLY A 215 2.56 0.92 11.62
N THR A 216 3.25 -0.21 11.73
CA THR A 216 3.50 -0.90 13.01
C THR A 216 4.93 -1.38 13.10
N THR A 217 5.50 -1.36 14.32
CA THR A 217 6.82 -1.92 14.59
C THR A 217 6.86 -3.46 14.50
N ARG A 218 5.71 -4.12 14.46
CA ARG A 218 5.60 -5.60 14.39
C ARG A 218 6.07 -6.19 13.06
N THR A 219 6.21 -5.37 12.00
CA THR A 219 6.65 -5.80 10.67
C THR A 219 8.09 -5.41 10.34
N ALA A 220 8.81 -4.86 11.33
CA ALA A 220 10.09 -4.17 11.11
C ALA A 220 11.20 -5.03 10.49
N ASP A 221 11.16 -6.35 10.68
CA ASP A 221 12.14 -7.31 10.15
C ASP A 221 11.61 -8.17 8.98
N TRP A 222 10.35 -8.00 8.58
CA TRP A 222 9.71 -8.85 7.56
C TRP A 222 10.43 -8.84 6.23
N HIS A 223 11.00 -7.71 5.82
CA HIS A 223 11.75 -7.59 4.58
C HIS A 223 12.99 -8.51 4.55
N VAL A 224 13.61 -8.78 5.70
CA VAL A 224 14.72 -9.71 5.85
C VAL A 224 14.19 -11.12 6.09
N THR A 225 13.29 -11.29 7.05
CA THR A 225 12.73 -12.59 7.47
C THR A 225 12.07 -13.34 6.31
N PHE A 226 11.35 -12.64 5.45
CA PHE A 226 10.65 -13.24 4.30
C PHE A 226 11.37 -13.03 2.97
N ASN A 227 12.70 -12.85 2.99
CA ASN A 227 13.57 -12.79 1.81
C ASN A 227 13.03 -11.86 0.70
N ALA A 228 12.66 -10.63 1.06
CA ALA A 228 12.09 -9.70 0.12
C ALA A 228 13.14 -9.21 -0.90
N ALA A 229 12.83 -9.34 -2.17
CA ALA A 229 13.59 -8.70 -3.25
C ALA A 229 13.26 -7.23 -3.38
N ALA A 230 12.03 -6.87 -3.02
CA ALA A 230 11.59 -5.48 -2.87
C ALA A 230 10.38 -5.41 -1.92
N VAL A 231 10.26 -4.26 -1.26
CA VAL A 231 9.06 -3.83 -0.53
C VAL A 231 8.43 -2.70 -1.32
N VAL A 232 7.15 -2.85 -1.67
CA VAL A 232 6.36 -1.86 -2.41
C VAL A 232 5.33 -1.27 -1.46
N TYR A 233 5.26 0.06 -1.39
CA TYR A 233 4.34 0.74 -0.49
C TYR A 233 3.97 2.14 -1.01
N GLY A 234 3.01 2.79 -0.35
CA GLY A 234 2.52 4.12 -0.62
C GLY A 234 2.38 4.98 0.63
N HIS A 235 1.23 5.62 0.78
CA HIS A 235 0.78 6.35 1.96
C HIS A 235 1.52 7.66 2.28
N LEU A 236 2.84 7.72 2.07
CA LEU A 236 3.63 8.88 2.44
C LEU A 236 3.62 9.99 1.39
N HIS A 237 3.18 9.69 0.17
CA HIS A 237 3.21 10.58 -1.00
C HIS A 237 4.61 11.17 -1.29
N ILE A 238 5.66 10.36 -1.02
CA ILE A 238 7.07 10.73 -1.24
C ILE A 238 7.72 9.69 -2.17
N PRO A 239 7.31 9.61 -3.47
CA PRO A 239 7.76 8.57 -4.39
C PRO A 239 9.28 8.55 -4.53
N ARG A 240 9.86 7.40 -4.18
CA ARG A 240 11.32 7.21 -4.16
C ARG A 240 11.71 5.75 -3.99
N THR A 241 12.96 5.46 -4.32
CA THR A 241 13.65 4.21 -3.96
C THR A 241 14.56 4.47 -2.76
N THR A 242 14.51 3.57 -1.77
CA THR A 242 15.45 3.53 -0.65
C THR A 242 15.92 2.10 -0.43
N TRP A 243 16.98 1.93 0.37
CA TRP A 243 17.55 0.63 0.70
C TRP A 243 17.67 0.51 2.21
N HIS A 244 17.20 -0.62 2.74
CA HIS A 244 17.27 -0.96 4.15
C HIS A 244 17.66 -2.43 4.26
N ASP A 245 18.71 -2.71 5.02
CA ASP A 245 19.26 -4.07 5.20
C ASP A 245 19.53 -4.82 3.89
N GLY A 246 19.96 -4.09 2.85
CA GLY A 246 20.21 -4.63 1.52
C GLY A 246 18.95 -4.89 0.68
N VAL A 247 17.76 -4.61 1.20
CA VAL A 247 16.48 -4.75 0.50
C VAL A 247 16.02 -3.41 -0.07
N ARG A 248 15.50 -3.43 -1.28
CA ARG A 248 14.96 -2.27 -1.97
C ARG A 248 13.53 -1.96 -1.51
N PHE A 249 13.29 -0.70 -1.14
CA PHE A 249 11.98 -0.17 -0.76
C PHE A 249 11.52 0.84 -1.80
N GLU A 250 10.36 0.61 -2.40
CA GLU A 250 9.76 1.41 -3.46
C GLU A 250 8.48 2.08 -2.97
N GLU A 251 8.57 3.37 -2.71
CA GLU A 251 7.40 4.21 -2.50
C GLU A 251 6.85 4.63 -3.87
N VAL A 252 5.60 4.23 -4.18
CA VAL A 252 5.06 4.27 -5.54
C VAL A 252 3.83 5.18 -5.69
N SER A 253 3.66 6.12 -4.77
CA SER A 253 2.50 7.03 -4.74
C SER A 253 2.43 7.96 -5.95
N LEU A 254 1.24 8.10 -6.51
CA LEU A 254 0.86 9.27 -7.28
C LEU A 254 0.67 10.47 -6.34
N GLY A 255 -0.19 10.35 -5.34
CA GLY A 255 -0.53 11.38 -4.37
C GLY A 255 -1.57 12.38 -4.87
N TYR A 256 -1.84 13.40 -4.06
CA TYR A 256 -2.83 14.44 -4.41
C TYR A 256 -2.34 15.37 -5.52
N PRO A 257 -3.25 15.92 -6.35
CA PRO A 257 -2.89 16.86 -7.43
C PRO A 257 -2.05 18.04 -6.94
N ALA A 258 -2.36 18.61 -5.77
CA ALA A 258 -1.61 19.73 -5.20
C ALA A 258 -0.17 19.38 -4.81
N GLU A 259 0.11 18.11 -4.55
CA GLU A 259 1.44 17.62 -4.16
C GLU A 259 2.31 17.36 -5.38
N TRP A 260 1.83 16.52 -6.31
CA TRP A 260 2.63 16.19 -7.48
C TRP A 260 2.77 17.36 -8.49
N ALA A 261 1.81 18.29 -8.54
CA ALA A 261 1.94 19.50 -9.36
C ALA A 261 3.08 20.43 -8.91
N ARG A 262 3.57 20.28 -7.67
CA ARG A 262 4.71 21.04 -7.13
C ARG A 262 6.04 20.31 -7.29
N ARG A 263 6.05 19.07 -7.78
CA ARG A 263 7.28 18.33 -8.02
C ARG A 263 7.97 18.86 -9.27
N GLU A 264 9.29 18.94 -9.26
CA GLU A 264 10.09 19.37 -10.40
C GLU A 264 9.94 18.44 -11.62
N GLN A 265 9.59 17.17 -11.36
CA GLN A 265 9.35 16.17 -12.39
C GLN A 265 7.94 15.60 -12.22
N ALA A 266 7.28 15.36 -13.36
CA ALA A 266 6.00 14.65 -13.37
C ALA A 266 6.16 13.28 -12.71
N PRO A 267 5.14 12.80 -11.96
CA PRO A 267 5.22 11.48 -11.35
C PRO A 267 5.37 10.40 -12.43
N VAL A 268 6.40 9.57 -12.27
CA VAL A 268 6.61 8.40 -13.14
C VAL A 268 5.77 7.27 -12.58
N ILE A 269 4.62 7.04 -13.19
CA ILE A 269 3.72 5.93 -12.86
C ILE A 269 3.31 5.20 -14.15
N PRO A 270 3.15 3.87 -14.09
CA PRO A 270 3.52 3.00 -12.99
C PRO A 270 5.04 2.87 -12.86
N ARG A 271 5.52 2.58 -11.65
CA ARG A 271 6.96 2.34 -11.41
C ARG A 271 7.30 0.88 -11.72
N GLU A 272 8.45 0.65 -12.35
CA GLU A 272 8.97 -0.68 -12.63
C GLU A 272 9.60 -1.30 -11.37
N ILE A 273 9.09 -2.46 -10.97
CA ILE A 273 9.58 -3.24 -9.82
C ILE A 273 10.49 -4.38 -10.29
N LEU A 274 10.09 -5.10 -11.33
CA LEU A 274 10.91 -6.13 -11.96
C LEU A 274 10.80 -6.05 -13.49
N PRO A 275 11.93 -6.27 -14.19
CA PRO A 275 13.28 -6.49 -13.68
C PRO A 275 13.79 -5.29 -12.89
N ALA A 276 14.66 -5.53 -11.91
CA ALA A 276 15.20 -4.45 -11.10
C ALA A 276 16.17 -3.58 -11.90
N ASN A 277 15.87 -2.29 -12.02
CA ASN A 277 16.77 -1.29 -12.58
C ASN A 277 17.64 -0.72 -11.45
N GLY A 278 18.90 -1.13 -11.39
CA GLY A 278 19.90 -0.65 -10.43
C GLY A 278 20.30 -1.68 -9.36
N SER A 279 21.59 -1.68 -9.05
CA SER A 279 22.16 -2.41 -7.92
C SER A 279 22.06 -1.57 -6.65
N ALA A 280 22.10 -2.22 -5.48
CA ALA A 280 22.27 -1.52 -4.22
C ALA A 280 23.50 -0.59 -4.31
N PRO A 281 23.43 0.64 -3.80
CA PRO A 281 24.62 1.46 -3.61
C PRO A 281 25.58 0.68 -2.70
N GLY A 282 26.81 0.41 -3.19
CA GLY A 282 27.87 -0.29 -2.45
C GLY A 282 28.34 0.47 -1.21
#